data_c5a29fa14838ba1fdb1ad1d4686ee9af
#
_entry.id   c5a29fa14838ba1fdb1ad1d4686ee9af
#
_cell.length_a   1.000
_cell.length_b   1.000
_cell.length_c   1.000
_cell.angle_alpha   90.00
_cell.angle_beta   90.00
_cell.angle_gamma   90.00
#
_symmetry.space_group_name_H-M   'P 1'
#
loop_
_entity.id
_entity.type
_entity.pdbx_description
1 polymer ?
#
loop_
_entity_poly.entity_id
_entity_poly.type
_entity_poly.pdbx_seq_one_letter_code
_entity_poly.pdbx_strand_id
1 'polypeptide(L)'
;MPAPTSAELRHYSPAENLLADRVILVTGASGSIGGALAQACARLGARVILSGRSVRKLENVYDSIVAHGGPRPSIAPLDFEKADAAAYDALTEAIGAEFGRLDGVAHVGAILGDRSPIAHYDVPTWLKVMHVNVNAPFILTKVLLPLLGKSTDATIVFTTSGVSIKGRAYWGAYAVSKFANEGMMQVLADELATETPIRSNSVNPGAVRSPMRARAYPGEDAEKLARPEAVLAPFLYLLGPDSRGVTGCRFDAQ
;
A
#
# COMPACT_ATOMS: atom_id res chain seq x y z
N MET A 1 -7.25 10.35 -21.83
CA MET A 1 -5.81 10.50 -22.16
C MET A 1 -5.12 9.17 -21.86
N PRO A 2 -4.04 8.79 -22.56
CA PRO A 2 -3.29 7.60 -22.21
C PRO A 2 -2.75 7.73 -20.77
N ALA A 3 -2.56 6.58 -20.09
CA ALA A 3 -1.92 6.58 -18.79
C ALA A 3 -0.48 7.11 -18.89
N PRO A 4 0.00 7.87 -17.89
CA PRO A 4 1.38 8.35 -17.90
C PRO A 4 2.37 7.16 -17.80
N THR A 5 3.57 7.36 -18.28
CA THR A 5 4.66 6.39 -18.14
C THR A 5 5.25 6.43 -16.72
N SER A 6 5.93 5.35 -16.31
CA SER A 6 6.67 5.35 -15.04
C SER A 6 7.74 6.47 -14.98
N ALA A 7 8.36 6.79 -16.13
CA ALA A 7 9.36 7.86 -16.19
C ALA A 7 8.77 9.24 -15.89
N GLU A 8 7.59 9.53 -16.43
CA GLU A 8 6.87 10.77 -16.13
C GLU A 8 6.47 10.84 -14.66
N LEU A 9 5.97 9.74 -14.07
CA LEU A 9 5.55 9.72 -12.68
C LEU A 9 6.70 9.81 -11.66
N ARG A 10 7.93 9.47 -12.02
CA ARG A 10 9.10 9.69 -11.14
C ARG A 10 9.33 11.18 -10.86
N HIS A 11 8.93 12.04 -11.77
CA HIS A 11 9.04 13.50 -11.67
C HIS A 11 7.73 14.19 -11.31
N TYR A 12 6.67 13.40 -11.02
CA TYR A 12 5.39 13.96 -10.64
C TYR A 12 5.51 14.72 -9.31
N SER A 13 5.08 15.97 -9.34
CA SER A 13 4.99 16.84 -8.17
C SER A 13 3.51 17.13 -7.89
N PRO A 14 2.97 16.65 -6.76
CA PRO A 14 1.58 16.90 -6.42
C PRO A 14 1.33 18.39 -6.16
N ALA A 15 0.19 18.89 -6.59
CA ALA A 15 -0.26 20.23 -6.21
C ALA A 15 -0.50 20.31 -4.70
N GLU A 16 -0.41 21.50 -4.14
CA GLU A 16 -0.82 21.74 -2.76
C GLU A 16 -2.26 21.29 -2.55
N ASN A 17 -2.51 20.64 -1.42
CA ASN A 17 -3.84 20.12 -1.06
C ASN A 17 -4.44 19.13 -2.06
N LEU A 18 -3.62 18.46 -2.89
CA LEU A 18 -4.07 17.43 -3.85
C LEU A 18 -5.05 16.42 -3.25
N LEU A 19 -4.84 16.06 -1.99
CA LEU A 19 -5.62 15.04 -1.28
C LEU A 19 -6.59 15.65 -0.24
N ALA A 20 -6.88 16.94 -0.34
CA ALA A 20 -7.83 17.58 0.57
C ALA A 20 -9.16 16.82 0.64
N ASP A 21 -9.66 16.64 1.86
CA ASP A 21 -10.92 15.95 2.17
C ASP A 21 -10.99 14.45 1.78
N ARG A 22 -9.91 13.86 1.26
CA ARG A 22 -9.85 12.42 0.98
C ARG A 22 -9.56 11.63 2.24
N VAL A 23 -10.28 10.54 2.42
CA VAL A 23 -10.04 9.54 3.48
C VAL A 23 -9.21 8.41 2.90
N ILE A 24 -7.99 8.22 3.40
CA ILE A 24 -7.03 7.27 2.84
C ILE A 24 -6.54 6.31 3.92
N LEU A 25 -6.78 5.00 3.71
CA LEU A 25 -6.22 3.94 4.54
C LEU A 25 -4.84 3.53 4.02
N VAL A 26 -3.84 3.59 4.89
CA VAL A 26 -2.49 3.12 4.60
C VAL A 26 -2.18 1.90 5.46
N THR A 27 -2.06 0.72 4.85
CA THR A 27 -1.62 -0.49 5.56
C THR A 27 -0.10 -0.51 5.69
N GLY A 28 0.40 -1.12 6.76
CA GLY A 28 1.85 -1.08 7.02
C GLY A 28 2.39 0.32 7.32
N ALA A 29 1.53 1.23 7.80
CA ALA A 29 1.88 2.62 8.13
C ALA A 29 2.98 2.75 9.19
N SER A 30 3.26 1.70 9.95
CA SER A 30 4.41 1.63 10.88
C SER A 30 5.75 1.25 10.21
N GLY A 31 5.75 0.97 8.90
CA GLY A 31 6.94 0.65 8.11
C GLY A 31 7.53 1.87 7.39
N SER A 32 8.70 1.69 6.76
CA SER A 32 9.43 2.79 6.12
C SER A 32 8.61 3.49 5.03
N ILE A 33 8.15 2.74 4.01
CA ILE A 33 7.36 3.33 2.91
C ILE A 33 5.98 3.76 3.39
N GLY A 34 5.29 2.90 4.17
CA GLY A 34 3.94 3.20 4.65
C GLY A 34 3.88 4.43 5.55
N GLY A 35 4.86 4.60 6.46
CA GLY A 35 4.96 5.78 7.31
C GLY A 35 5.24 7.05 6.51
N ALA A 36 6.19 7.00 5.58
CA ALA A 36 6.49 8.14 4.72
C ALA A 36 5.29 8.51 3.82
N LEU A 37 4.58 7.50 3.27
CA LEU A 37 3.39 7.73 2.46
C LEU A 37 2.26 8.37 3.29
N ALA A 38 2.00 7.85 4.48
CA ALA A 38 0.97 8.39 5.38
C ALA A 38 1.24 9.87 5.71
N GLN A 39 2.49 10.21 6.06
CA GLN A 39 2.88 11.59 6.30
C GLN A 39 2.75 12.47 5.06
N ALA A 40 3.13 11.96 3.88
CA ALA A 40 2.99 12.70 2.62
C ALA A 40 1.52 12.95 2.26
N CYS A 41 0.65 11.94 2.42
CA CYS A 41 -0.79 12.11 2.22
C CYS A 41 -1.39 13.16 3.15
N ALA A 42 -1.02 13.13 4.43
CA ALA A 42 -1.50 14.11 5.41
C ALA A 42 -1.02 15.54 5.08
N ARG A 43 0.23 15.72 4.63
CA ARG A 43 0.73 17.05 4.18
C ARG A 43 -0.04 17.59 2.98
N LEU A 44 -0.62 16.70 2.16
CA LEU A 44 -1.47 17.07 1.01
C LEU A 44 -2.96 17.19 1.38
N GLY A 45 -3.30 17.20 2.67
CA GLY A 45 -4.64 17.46 3.18
C GLY A 45 -5.51 16.22 3.41
N ALA A 46 -5.00 15.00 3.24
CA ALA A 46 -5.77 13.78 3.47
C ALA A 46 -6.03 13.52 4.96
N ARG A 47 -7.21 12.97 5.27
CA ARG A 47 -7.48 12.27 6.53
C ARG A 47 -6.93 10.85 6.41
N VAL A 48 -5.82 10.57 7.10
CA VAL A 48 -5.13 9.29 6.98
C VAL A 48 -5.54 8.33 8.09
N ILE A 49 -5.87 7.09 7.70
CA ILE A 49 -6.09 6.00 8.63
C ILE A 49 -4.81 5.14 8.63
N LEU A 50 -4.13 5.12 9.78
CA LEU A 50 -2.88 4.42 9.98
C LEU A 50 -3.14 2.98 10.41
N SER A 51 -2.90 1.99 9.54
CA SER A 51 -3.09 0.59 9.90
C SER A 51 -1.78 -0.19 9.91
N GLY A 52 -1.66 -1.06 10.91
CA GLY A 52 -0.50 -1.91 11.13
C GLY A 52 -0.54 -2.58 12.49
N ARG A 53 0.37 -3.53 12.73
CA ARG A 53 0.33 -4.37 13.94
C ARG A 53 0.87 -3.74 15.22
N SER A 54 1.69 -2.68 15.13
CA SER A 54 2.35 -2.08 16.31
C SER A 54 1.76 -0.72 16.62
N VAL A 55 0.87 -0.64 17.59
CA VAL A 55 0.24 0.60 18.06
C VAL A 55 1.29 1.68 18.33
N ARG A 56 2.31 1.37 19.15
CA ARG A 56 3.38 2.34 19.49
C ARG A 56 4.07 2.94 18.25
N LYS A 57 4.29 2.15 17.19
CA LYS A 57 4.90 2.67 15.95
C LYS A 57 3.91 3.49 15.12
N LEU A 58 2.63 3.18 15.20
CA LEU A 58 1.58 3.98 14.56
C LEU A 58 1.42 5.32 15.29
N GLU A 59 1.50 5.34 16.63
CA GLU A 59 1.52 6.56 17.44
C GLU A 59 2.68 7.49 17.06
N ASN A 60 3.89 6.96 16.82
CA ASN A 60 5.01 7.77 16.34
C ASN A 60 4.72 8.44 14.98
N VAL A 61 4.03 7.76 14.07
CA VAL A 61 3.62 8.34 12.79
C VAL A 61 2.51 9.36 12.99
N TYR A 62 1.55 9.07 13.85
CA TYR A 62 0.49 10.00 14.26
C TYR A 62 1.09 11.31 14.80
N ASP A 63 1.97 11.23 15.80
CA ASP A 63 2.61 12.38 16.42
C ASP A 63 3.39 13.20 15.40
N SER A 64 4.10 12.52 14.48
CA SER A 64 4.82 13.18 13.40
C SER A 64 3.88 13.97 12.47
N ILE A 65 2.73 13.39 12.09
CA ILE A 65 1.73 14.09 11.25
C ILE A 65 1.19 15.33 11.96
N VAL A 66 0.80 15.20 13.22
CA VAL A 66 0.26 16.29 14.02
C VAL A 66 1.29 17.40 14.24
N ALA A 67 2.54 17.03 14.55
CA ALA A 67 3.63 17.99 14.75
C ALA A 67 3.95 18.81 13.49
N HIS A 68 3.68 18.28 12.31
CA HIS A 68 3.86 18.98 11.03
C HIS A 68 2.58 19.69 10.53
N GLY A 69 1.55 19.80 11.37
CA GLY A 69 0.32 20.54 11.06
C GLY A 69 -0.64 19.82 10.10
N GLY A 70 -0.44 18.53 9.83
CA GLY A 70 -1.38 17.75 9.03
C GLY A 70 -2.69 17.46 9.76
N PRO A 71 -3.78 17.10 9.04
CA PRO A 71 -5.01 16.64 9.65
C PRO A 71 -4.74 15.47 10.61
N ARG A 72 -5.38 15.47 11.78
CA ARG A 72 -5.22 14.38 12.75
C ARG A 72 -5.59 13.04 12.12
N PRO A 73 -4.66 12.05 12.08
CA PRO A 73 -4.96 10.73 11.54
C PRO A 73 -5.73 9.88 12.54
N SER A 74 -6.40 8.83 12.07
CA SER A 74 -6.96 7.78 12.92
C SER A 74 -6.02 6.59 12.99
N ILE A 75 -5.89 5.95 14.16
CA ILE A 75 -5.10 4.75 14.34
C ILE A 75 -6.03 3.54 14.33
N ALA A 76 -5.81 2.62 13.38
CA ALA A 76 -6.59 1.40 13.19
C ALA A 76 -5.65 0.18 13.23
N PRO A 77 -5.34 -0.35 14.42
CA PRO A 77 -4.43 -1.49 14.54
C PRO A 77 -5.03 -2.73 13.88
N LEU A 78 -4.26 -3.37 13.00
CA LEU A 78 -4.63 -4.64 12.39
C LEU A 78 -3.38 -5.49 12.15
N ASP A 79 -3.33 -6.65 12.76
CA ASP A 79 -2.26 -7.63 12.54
C ASP A 79 -2.73 -8.65 11.49
N PHE A 80 -2.27 -8.50 10.26
CA PHE A 80 -2.62 -9.38 9.15
C PHE A 80 -2.30 -10.86 9.38
N GLU A 81 -1.38 -11.17 10.29
CA GLU A 81 -1.04 -12.55 10.63
C GLU A 81 -2.11 -13.21 11.51
N LYS A 82 -2.84 -12.41 12.31
CA LYS A 82 -3.74 -12.88 13.36
C LYS A 82 -5.20 -12.45 13.20
N ALA A 83 -5.45 -11.49 12.31
CA ALA A 83 -6.78 -10.94 12.14
C ALA A 83 -7.76 -12.00 11.61
N ASP A 84 -8.86 -12.15 12.30
CA ASP A 84 -10.02 -12.93 11.91
C ASP A 84 -11.05 -12.05 11.17
N ALA A 85 -12.15 -12.65 10.73
CA ALA A 85 -13.21 -11.92 10.03
C ALA A 85 -13.76 -10.76 10.87
N ALA A 86 -13.96 -10.97 12.17
CA ALA A 86 -14.50 -9.95 13.07
C ALA A 86 -13.59 -8.71 13.16
N ALA A 87 -12.26 -8.89 13.10
CA ALA A 87 -11.32 -7.77 13.10
C ALA A 87 -11.41 -6.92 11.84
N TYR A 88 -11.64 -7.53 10.67
CA TYR A 88 -11.85 -6.79 9.42
C TYR A 88 -13.20 -6.07 9.41
N ASP A 89 -14.25 -6.71 9.90
CA ASP A 89 -15.58 -6.11 10.00
C ASP A 89 -15.56 -4.91 10.95
N ALA A 90 -14.97 -5.06 12.14
CA ALA A 90 -14.82 -3.96 13.11
C ALA A 90 -14.05 -2.77 12.56
N LEU A 91 -12.98 -3.03 11.78
CA LEU A 91 -12.25 -1.96 11.09
C LEU A 91 -13.16 -1.22 10.10
N THR A 92 -13.91 -1.97 9.29
CA THR A 92 -14.81 -1.40 8.27
C THR A 92 -15.93 -0.59 8.91
N GLU A 93 -16.54 -1.10 9.97
CA GLU A 93 -17.56 -0.40 10.75
C GLU A 93 -17.02 0.89 11.35
N ALA A 94 -15.83 0.87 11.96
CA ALA A 94 -15.20 2.06 12.53
C ALA A 94 -14.94 3.13 11.47
N ILE A 95 -14.41 2.75 10.29
CA ILE A 95 -14.20 3.68 9.16
C ILE A 95 -15.56 4.23 8.68
N GLY A 96 -16.56 3.38 8.54
CA GLY A 96 -17.89 3.78 8.12
C GLY A 96 -18.55 4.76 9.09
N ALA A 97 -18.41 4.53 10.40
CA ALA A 97 -18.98 5.39 11.45
C ALA A 97 -18.28 6.74 11.53
N GLU A 98 -16.95 6.79 11.37
CA GLU A 98 -16.16 8.02 11.51
C GLU A 98 -16.19 8.87 10.23
N PHE A 99 -16.12 8.25 9.05
CA PHE A 99 -15.91 8.96 7.78
C PHE A 99 -17.05 8.81 6.77
N GLY A 100 -17.91 7.80 6.92
CA GLY A 100 -19.00 7.51 6.01
C GLY A 100 -18.59 6.90 4.66
N ARG A 101 -17.33 7.11 4.21
CA ARG A 101 -16.76 6.64 2.94
C ARG A 101 -15.27 6.39 3.07
N LEU A 102 -14.69 5.81 2.04
CA LEU A 102 -13.24 5.68 1.86
C LEU A 102 -12.86 6.08 0.43
N ASP A 103 -11.84 6.95 0.28
CA ASP A 103 -11.43 7.47 -1.01
C ASP A 103 -10.14 6.80 -1.54
N GLY A 104 -9.42 6.10 -0.67
CA GLY A 104 -8.22 5.38 -1.10
C GLY A 104 -7.74 4.32 -0.11
N VAL A 105 -7.18 3.24 -0.67
CA VAL A 105 -6.47 2.20 0.09
C VAL A 105 -5.08 2.02 -0.51
N ALA A 106 -4.04 2.19 0.30
CA ALA A 106 -2.67 1.85 -0.07
C ALA A 106 -2.25 0.56 0.68
N HIS A 107 -2.17 -0.55 -0.04
CA HIS A 107 -1.64 -1.82 0.46
C HIS A 107 -0.11 -1.79 0.44
N VAL A 108 0.49 -1.31 1.53
CA VAL A 108 1.96 -1.22 1.68
C VAL A 108 2.50 -2.32 2.61
N GLY A 109 1.66 -2.81 3.53
CA GLY A 109 2.02 -3.85 4.48
C GLY A 109 2.39 -5.17 3.82
N ALA A 110 3.58 -5.70 4.14
CA ALA A 110 4.04 -7.01 3.68
C ALA A 110 5.14 -7.56 4.59
N ILE A 111 5.40 -8.86 4.47
CA ILE A 111 6.56 -9.54 5.07
C ILE A 111 7.40 -10.20 3.99
N LEU A 112 8.71 -10.30 4.24
CA LEU A 112 9.66 -10.89 3.28
C LEU A 112 9.61 -12.42 3.28
N GLY A 113 9.41 -13.05 4.44
CA GLY A 113 9.67 -14.47 4.63
C GLY A 113 11.16 -14.80 4.58
N ASP A 114 11.47 -16.03 4.19
CA ASP A 114 12.84 -16.51 4.08
C ASP A 114 13.37 -16.36 2.65
N ARG A 115 14.69 -16.26 2.54
CA ARG A 115 15.40 -16.33 1.29
C ARG A 115 16.06 -17.70 1.16
N SER A 116 15.33 -18.64 0.57
CA SER A 116 15.71 -20.03 0.48
C SER A 116 15.32 -20.61 -0.89
N PRO A 117 16.02 -21.64 -1.38
CA PRO A 117 15.55 -22.45 -2.52
C PRO A 117 14.16 -23.03 -2.22
N ILE A 118 13.33 -23.20 -3.24
CA ILE A 118 11.98 -23.78 -3.08
C ILE A 118 12.04 -25.18 -2.42
N ALA A 119 13.03 -25.99 -2.77
CA ALA A 119 13.19 -27.33 -2.22
C ALA A 119 13.41 -27.35 -0.68
N HIS A 120 13.87 -26.26 -0.10
CA HIS A 120 14.16 -26.13 1.34
C HIS A 120 13.33 -25.04 2.00
N TYR A 121 12.31 -24.52 1.32
CA TYR A 121 11.51 -23.46 1.86
C TYR A 121 10.60 -24.00 2.98
N ASP A 122 10.63 -23.34 4.15
CA ASP A 122 9.78 -23.74 5.28
C ASP A 122 8.30 -23.51 4.94
N VAL A 123 7.49 -24.58 5.05
CA VAL A 123 6.06 -24.54 4.68
C VAL A 123 5.26 -23.59 5.58
N PRO A 124 5.38 -23.59 6.92
CA PRO A 124 4.76 -22.59 7.77
C PRO A 124 5.10 -21.15 7.38
N THR A 125 6.36 -20.86 7.09
CA THR A 125 6.78 -19.51 6.62
C THR A 125 6.17 -19.17 5.26
N TRP A 126 6.09 -20.13 4.34
CA TRP A 126 5.41 -19.94 3.05
C TRP A 126 3.95 -19.53 3.25
N LEU A 127 3.20 -20.32 4.03
CA LEU A 127 1.78 -20.08 4.31
C LEU A 127 1.57 -18.71 4.98
N LYS A 128 2.44 -18.37 5.93
CA LYS A 128 2.41 -17.06 6.60
C LYS A 128 2.62 -15.91 5.61
N VAL A 129 3.60 -16.00 4.71
CA VAL A 129 3.85 -14.96 3.70
C VAL A 129 2.66 -14.83 2.76
N MET A 130 2.10 -15.94 2.28
CA MET A 130 0.92 -15.91 1.42
C MET A 130 -0.30 -15.33 2.14
N HIS A 131 -0.48 -15.68 3.42
CA HIS A 131 -1.57 -15.12 4.21
C HIS A 131 -1.42 -13.60 4.37
N VAL A 132 -0.29 -13.11 4.85
CA VAL A 132 -0.07 -11.69 5.14
C VAL A 132 -0.01 -10.84 3.87
N ASN A 133 0.62 -11.35 2.80
CA ASN A 133 0.87 -10.54 1.61
C ASN A 133 -0.25 -10.65 0.54
N VAL A 134 -1.09 -11.70 0.59
CA VAL A 134 -2.12 -11.96 -0.43
C VAL A 134 -3.51 -12.04 0.19
N ASN A 135 -3.73 -13.00 1.12
CA ASN A 135 -5.08 -13.23 1.64
C ASN A 135 -5.59 -12.02 2.47
N ALA A 136 -4.72 -11.44 3.30
CA ALA A 136 -5.11 -10.27 4.11
C ALA A 136 -5.44 -9.04 3.25
N PRO A 137 -4.64 -8.62 2.25
CA PRO A 137 -5.03 -7.58 1.30
C PRO A 137 -6.32 -7.89 0.54
N PHE A 138 -6.53 -9.15 0.13
CA PHE A 138 -7.78 -9.57 -0.51
C PHE A 138 -8.98 -9.38 0.41
N ILE A 139 -8.91 -9.92 1.65
CA ILE A 139 -10.01 -9.82 2.62
C ILE A 139 -10.30 -8.34 2.92
N LEU A 140 -9.26 -7.57 3.21
CA LEU A 140 -9.41 -6.15 3.50
C LEU A 140 -10.02 -5.38 2.34
N THR A 141 -9.56 -5.61 1.11
CA THR A 141 -10.15 -4.99 -0.08
C THR A 141 -11.64 -5.34 -0.18
N LYS A 142 -11.97 -6.64 -0.08
CA LYS A 142 -13.35 -7.12 -0.20
C LYS A 142 -14.30 -6.43 0.78
N VAL A 143 -13.93 -6.32 2.06
CA VAL A 143 -14.80 -5.70 3.08
C VAL A 143 -14.88 -4.18 2.93
N LEU A 144 -13.87 -3.54 2.32
CA LEU A 144 -13.83 -2.09 2.10
C LEU A 144 -14.53 -1.64 0.80
N LEU A 145 -14.80 -2.54 -0.16
CA LEU A 145 -15.48 -2.17 -1.42
C LEU A 145 -16.77 -1.36 -1.22
N PRO A 146 -17.66 -1.69 -0.26
CA PRO A 146 -18.85 -0.88 -0.03
C PRO A 146 -18.57 0.56 0.41
N LEU A 147 -17.48 0.80 1.16
CA LEU A 147 -17.09 2.16 1.57
C LEU A 147 -16.39 2.91 0.44
N LEU A 148 -15.58 2.22 -0.36
CA LEU A 148 -14.96 2.76 -1.57
C LEU A 148 -16.03 3.15 -2.60
N GLY A 149 -17.08 2.35 -2.75
CA GLY A 149 -18.21 2.62 -3.65
C GLY A 149 -19.03 3.86 -3.28
N LYS A 150 -18.91 4.38 -2.05
CA LYS A 150 -19.52 5.65 -1.63
C LYS A 150 -18.70 6.88 -2.03
N SER A 151 -17.47 6.70 -2.46
CA SER A 151 -16.66 7.79 -3.00
C SER A 151 -16.97 8.02 -4.48
N THR A 152 -16.88 9.26 -4.92
CA THR A 152 -17.01 9.62 -6.34
C THR A 152 -15.72 9.40 -7.13
N ASP A 153 -14.61 9.09 -6.43
CA ASP A 153 -13.28 8.90 -7.02
C ASP A 153 -12.40 8.07 -6.08
N ALA A 154 -12.65 6.76 -6.00
CA ALA A 154 -11.89 5.86 -5.13
C ALA A 154 -10.71 5.20 -5.85
N THR A 155 -9.70 4.78 -5.08
CA THR A 155 -8.53 4.11 -5.63
C THR A 155 -7.97 3.04 -4.67
N ILE A 156 -7.49 1.95 -5.24
CA ILE A 156 -6.77 0.88 -4.56
C ILE A 156 -5.37 0.82 -5.16
N VAL A 157 -4.34 0.95 -4.33
CA VAL A 157 -2.94 0.92 -4.77
C VAL A 157 -2.21 -0.22 -4.08
N PHE A 158 -1.74 -1.18 -4.87
CA PHE A 158 -0.93 -2.30 -4.38
C PHE A 158 0.56 -1.98 -4.47
N THR A 159 1.29 -2.21 -3.37
CA THR A 159 2.75 -2.16 -3.40
C THR A 159 3.30 -3.50 -3.86
N THR A 160 3.92 -3.50 -5.04
CA THR A 160 4.50 -4.69 -5.65
C THR A 160 6.03 -4.68 -5.59
N SER A 161 6.72 -5.28 -6.54
CA SER A 161 8.18 -5.39 -6.53
C SER A 161 8.69 -5.74 -7.93
N GLY A 162 9.97 -5.51 -8.18
CA GLY A 162 10.61 -6.01 -9.40
C GLY A 162 10.56 -7.54 -9.55
N VAL A 163 10.36 -8.29 -8.44
CA VAL A 163 10.15 -9.74 -8.49
C VAL A 163 8.69 -10.14 -8.75
N SER A 164 7.78 -9.20 -8.96
CA SER A 164 6.38 -9.47 -9.33
C SER A 164 6.16 -9.70 -10.83
N ILE A 165 7.16 -9.41 -11.66
CA ILE A 165 7.12 -9.63 -13.12
C ILE A 165 8.14 -10.65 -13.61
N LYS A 166 9.22 -10.86 -12.84
CA LYS A 166 10.24 -11.86 -13.11
C LYS A 166 10.70 -12.46 -11.80
N GLY A 167 10.34 -13.74 -11.58
CA GLY A 167 10.82 -14.50 -10.41
C GLY A 167 12.34 -14.58 -10.37
N ARG A 168 12.90 -14.62 -9.17
CA ARG A 168 14.32 -14.78 -8.93
C ARG A 168 14.56 -15.92 -7.95
N ALA A 169 15.64 -16.66 -8.12
CA ALA A 169 16.06 -17.67 -7.17
C ALA A 169 16.15 -17.09 -5.73
N TYR A 170 15.75 -17.90 -4.78
CA TYR A 170 15.73 -17.59 -3.34
C TYR A 170 14.65 -16.56 -2.89
N TRP A 171 13.77 -16.11 -3.77
CA TRP A 171 12.70 -15.16 -3.39
C TRP A 171 11.37 -15.84 -3.06
N GLY A 172 11.24 -17.12 -3.29
CA GLY A 172 10.16 -18.02 -2.87
C GLY A 172 8.79 -17.38 -2.72
N ALA A 173 8.23 -17.51 -1.53
CA ALA A 173 6.89 -17.01 -1.21
C ALA A 173 6.72 -15.50 -1.44
N TYR A 174 7.76 -14.69 -1.19
CA TYR A 174 7.66 -13.25 -1.42
C TYR A 174 7.42 -12.92 -2.90
N ALA A 175 8.22 -13.50 -3.81
CA ALA A 175 8.02 -13.25 -5.24
C ALA A 175 6.62 -13.71 -5.68
N VAL A 176 6.20 -14.93 -5.31
CA VAL A 176 4.88 -15.47 -5.64
C VAL A 176 3.77 -14.56 -5.11
N SER A 177 3.89 -14.08 -3.86
CA SER A 177 2.90 -13.17 -3.29
C SER A 177 2.80 -11.84 -4.04
N LYS A 178 3.93 -11.33 -4.56
CA LYS A 178 3.92 -10.08 -5.34
C LYS A 178 3.38 -10.25 -6.75
N PHE A 179 3.57 -11.42 -7.38
CA PHE A 179 2.83 -11.79 -8.61
C PHE A 179 1.33 -11.88 -8.36
N ALA A 180 0.91 -12.49 -7.24
CA ALA A 180 -0.51 -12.59 -6.88
C ALA A 180 -1.14 -11.19 -6.69
N ASN A 181 -0.42 -10.23 -6.11
CA ASN A 181 -0.91 -8.86 -5.97
C ASN A 181 -1.06 -8.14 -7.33
N GLU A 182 -0.18 -8.38 -8.31
CA GLU A 182 -0.37 -7.87 -9.67
C GLU A 182 -1.62 -8.48 -10.32
N GLY A 183 -1.81 -9.80 -10.18
CA GLY A 183 -3.02 -10.47 -10.68
C GLY A 183 -4.28 -9.93 -10.02
N MET A 184 -4.29 -9.77 -8.70
CA MET A 184 -5.44 -9.21 -7.97
C MET A 184 -5.73 -7.77 -8.38
N MET A 185 -4.72 -6.95 -8.58
CA MET A 185 -4.84 -5.59 -9.09
C MET A 185 -5.53 -5.55 -10.46
N GLN A 186 -5.14 -6.44 -11.38
CA GLN A 186 -5.70 -6.51 -12.73
C GLN A 186 -7.15 -7.00 -12.71
N VAL A 187 -7.45 -8.04 -11.93
CA VAL A 187 -8.83 -8.55 -11.77
C VAL A 187 -9.75 -7.45 -11.23
N LEU A 188 -9.34 -6.76 -10.17
CA LEU A 188 -10.12 -5.64 -9.62
C LEU A 188 -10.28 -4.49 -10.61
N ALA A 189 -9.25 -4.20 -11.40
CA ALA A 189 -9.33 -3.15 -12.41
C ALA A 189 -10.36 -3.46 -13.48
N ASP A 190 -10.44 -4.71 -13.93
CA ASP A 190 -11.39 -5.18 -14.94
C ASP A 190 -12.83 -5.24 -14.40
N GLU A 191 -13.01 -5.85 -13.21
CA GLU A 191 -14.33 -5.97 -12.57
C GLU A 191 -14.95 -4.60 -12.21
N LEU A 192 -14.14 -3.62 -11.82
CA LEU A 192 -14.63 -2.33 -11.33
C LEU A 192 -14.71 -1.24 -12.39
N ALA A 193 -14.15 -1.46 -13.59
CA ALA A 193 -13.99 -0.44 -14.62
C ALA A 193 -15.29 0.14 -15.16
N THR A 194 -16.36 -0.65 -15.21
CA THR A 194 -17.61 -0.28 -15.89
C THR A 194 -18.71 0.21 -14.95
N GLU A 195 -18.69 -0.21 -13.70
CA GLU A 195 -19.82 0.00 -12.79
C GLU A 195 -19.50 0.94 -11.62
N THR A 196 -18.22 1.26 -11.41
CA THR A 196 -17.79 2.01 -10.24
C THR A 196 -16.73 3.05 -10.57
N PRO A 197 -16.58 4.11 -9.74
CA PRO A 197 -15.48 5.06 -9.86
C PRO A 197 -14.18 4.55 -9.22
N ILE A 198 -14.10 3.25 -8.87
CA ILE A 198 -12.97 2.67 -8.15
C ILE A 198 -11.89 2.26 -9.17
N ARG A 199 -10.69 2.76 -8.99
CA ARG A 199 -9.51 2.42 -9.79
C ARG A 199 -8.60 1.47 -9.00
N SER A 200 -7.95 0.54 -9.68
CA SER A 200 -6.98 -0.40 -9.09
C SER A 200 -5.66 -0.35 -9.86
N ASN A 201 -4.56 -0.04 -9.19
CA ASN A 201 -3.24 0.08 -9.79
C ASN A 201 -2.16 -0.48 -8.87
N SER A 202 -0.95 -0.68 -9.41
CA SER A 202 0.19 -1.14 -8.61
C SER A 202 1.42 -0.24 -8.77
N VAL A 203 2.24 -0.19 -7.70
CA VAL A 203 3.51 0.52 -7.70
C VAL A 203 4.62 -0.42 -7.20
N ASN A 204 5.66 -0.56 -8.01
CA ASN A 204 6.94 -1.12 -7.58
C ASN A 204 7.84 0.02 -7.06
N PRO A 205 8.14 0.09 -5.76
CA PRO A 205 8.96 1.16 -5.21
C PRO A 205 10.44 1.01 -5.54
N GLY A 206 10.88 -0.14 -6.07
CA GLY A 206 12.29 -0.43 -6.31
C GLY A 206 13.07 -0.75 -5.04
N ALA A 207 14.37 -0.43 -5.04
CA ALA A 207 15.27 -0.68 -3.92
C ALA A 207 15.23 0.50 -2.92
N VAL A 208 14.50 0.34 -1.81
CA VAL A 208 14.28 1.39 -0.81
C VAL A 208 14.95 1.03 0.51
N ARG A 209 15.60 2.02 1.14
CA ARG A 209 16.16 1.91 2.48
C ARG A 209 15.10 1.50 3.48
N SER A 210 15.19 0.28 3.99
CA SER A 210 14.22 -0.27 4.92
C SER A 210 14.80 -1.48 5.68
N PRO A 211 14.26 -1.83 6.86
CA PRO A 211 14.64 -3.07 7.54
C PRO A 211 14.39 -4.33 6.70
N MET A 212 13.34 -4.35 5.87
CA MET A 212 13.08 -5.44 4.94
C MET A 212 14.19 -5.56 3.89
N ARG A 213 14.67 -4.44 3.32
CA ARG A 213 15.76 -4.42 2.35
C ARG A 213 17.07 -4.89 2.98
N ALA A 214 17.39 -4.42 4.17
CA ALA A 214 18.59 -4.84 4.92
C ALA A 214 18.59 -6.36 5.22
N ARG A 215 17.42 -6.94 5.53
CA ARG A 215 17.29 -8.41 5.66
C ARG A 215 17.47 -9.15 4.33
N ALA A 216 16.97 -8.59 3.24
CA ALA A 216 17.07 -9.20 1.91
C ALA A 216 18.51 -9.15 1.35
N TYR A 217 19.25 -8.10 1.67
CA TYR A 217 20.62 -7.83 1.19
C TYR A 217 21.50 -7.29 2.32
N PRO A 218 21.99 -8.16 3.25
CA PRO A 218 22.73 -7.71 4.43
C PRO A 218 24.06 -6.99 4.12
N GLY A 219 24.65 -7.26 2.96
CA GLY A 219 25.92 -6.62 2.52
C GLY A 219 25.75 -5.37 1.66
N GLU A 220 24.51 -4.90 1.46
CA GLU A 220 24.24 -3.73 0.63
C GLU A 220 24.43 -2.43 1.42
N ASP A 221 25.09 -1.45 0.80
CA ASP A 221 25.28 -0.14 1.40
C ASP A 221 23.94 0.63 1.45
N ALA A 222 23.39 0.79 2.65
CA ALA A 222 22.10 1.45 2.86
C ALA A 222 22.11 2.93 2.43
N GLU A 223 23.28 3.60 2.43
CA GLU A 223 23.39 5.01 2.03
C GLU A 223 23.20 5.23 0.53
N LYS A 224 23.43 4.18 -0.27
CA LYS A 224 23.21 4.20 -1.74
C LYS A 224 21.76 3.92 -2.13
N LEU A 225 20.91 3.51 -1.17
CA LEU A 225 19.52 3.22 -1.42
C LEU A 225 18.66 4.49 -1.37
N ALA A 226 17.65 4.54 -2.24
CA ALA A 226 16.64 5.58 -2.19
C ALA A 226 15.97 5.62 -0.80
N ARG A 227 15.77 6.82 -0.27
CA ARG A 227 14.95 7.00 0.94
C ARG A 227 13.47 6.75 0.63
N PRO A 228 12.66 6.36 1.61
CA PRO A 228 11.24 6.11 1.39
C PRO A 228 10.52 7.28 0.70
N GLU A 229 10.86 8.51 1.05
CA GLU A 229 10.24 9.71 0.51
C GLU A 229 10.49 9.90 -1.00
N ALA A 230 11.61 9.39 -1.51
CA ALA A 230 12.00 9.53 -2.91
C ALA A 230 11.18 8.65 -3.88
N VAL A 231 10.39 7.71 -3.37
CA VAL A 231 9.63 6.76 -4.19
C VAL A 231 8.12 6.97 -4.10
N LEU A 232 7.67 8.08 -3.50
CA LEU A 232 6.24 8.31 -3.22
C LEU A 232 5.46 8.91 -4.38
N ALA A 233 6.11 9.51 -5.36
CA ALA A 233 5.46 10.25 -6.44
C ALA A 233 4.37 9.42 -7.16
N PRO A 234 4.59 8.17 -7.61
CA PRO A 234 3.53 7.37 -8.23
C PRO A 234 2.38 7.04 -7.27
N PHE A 235 2.67 6.82 -5.98
CA PHE A 235 1.61 6.57 -4.99
C PHE A 235 0.72 7.80 -4.81
N LEU A 236 1.31 8.99 -4.67
CA LEU A 236 0.57 10.24 -4.48
C LEU A 236 -0.28 10.58 -5.72
N TYR A 237 0.27 10.36 -6.91
CA TYR A 237 -0.48 10.48 -8.17
C TYR A 237 -1.70 9.57 -8.17
N LEU A 238 -1.51 8.27 -7.87
CA LEU A 238 -2.58 7.27 -7.90
C LEU A 238 -3.63 7.48 -6.80
N LEU A 239 -3.24 8.01 -5.64
CA LEU A 239 -4.15 8.33 -4.54
C LEU A 239 -4.92 9.63 -4.77
N GLY A 240 -4.47 10.47 -5.70
CA GLY A 240 -5.08 11.74 -6.05
C GLY A 240 -6.03 11.69 -7.24
N PRO A 241 -6.77 12.79 -7.48
CA PRO A 241 -7.69 12.92 -8.61
C PRO A 241 -6.99 13.00 -9.97
N ASP A 242 -5.70 13.32 -10.01
CA ASP A 242 -4.93 13.44 -11.28
C ASP A 242 -4.82 12.11 -12.02
N SER A 243 -5.05 10.99 -11.34
CA SER A 243 -5.07 9.65 -11.93
C SER A 243 -6.47 9.16 -12.34
N ARG A 244 -7.47 10.05 -12.43
CA ARG A 244 -8.79 9.67 -12.93
C ARG A 244 -8.70 9.05 -14.32
N GLY A 245 -9.37 7.91 -14.50
CA GLY A 245 -9.32 7.13 -15.73
C GLY A 245 -8.09 6.23 -15.87
N VAL A 246 -7.16 6.22 -14.92
CA VAL A 246 -6.01 5.32 -14.90
C VAL A 246 -6.32 4.13 -13.99
N THR A 247 -6.53 2.95 -14.56
CA THR A 247 -6.78 1.69 -13.85
C THR A 247 -6.08 0.53 -14.56
N GLY A 248 -5.77 -0.55 -13.86
CA GLY A 248 -5.09 -1.73 -14.40
C GLY A 248 -3.62 -1.51 -14.73
N CYS A 249 -3.03 -0.41 -14.28
CA CYS A 249 -1.68 -0.02 -14.62
C CYS A 249 -0.69 -0.33 -13.49
N ARG A 250 0.53 -0.70 -13.90
CA ARG A 250 1.68 -0.87 -13.03
C ARG A 250 2.71 0.21 -13.28
N PHE A 251 3.24 0.80 -12.21
CA PHE A 251 4.25 1.85 -12.28
C PHE A 251 5.51 1.47 -11.49
N ASP A 252 6.66 1.88 -12.00
CA ASP A 252 7.95 1.74 -11.33
C ASP A 252 8.40 3.12 -10.80
N ALA A 253 8.65 3.22 -9.50
CA ALA A 253 9.05 4.48 -8.85
C ALA A 253 10.54 4.82 -9.02
N GLN A 254 11.34 3.86 -9.53
CA GLN A 254 12.78 4.02 -9.80
C GLN A 254 13.13 3.54 -11.20
#